data_fc9d7bd90b43ed0252c6fa8902c74faf
#
_entry.id   fc9d7bd90b43ed0252c6fa8902c74faf
#
_cell.length_a   1.000
_cell.length_b   1.000
_cell.length_c   1.000
_cell.angle_alpha   90.00
_cell.angle_beta   90.00
_cell.angle_gamma   90.00
#
_symmetry.space_group_name_H-M   'P 1'
#
loop_
_entity.id
_entity.type
_entity.pdbx_description
1 polymer ?
#
loop_
_entity_poly.entity_id
_entity_poly.type
_entity_poly.pdbx_seq_one_letter_code
_entity_poly.pdbx_strand_id
1 'polypeptide(L)'
;MATELIVVLDVDQRERAVEIVEACAGCNWYKVGAQLFTRCGPSVVGELQALGKNVFLDLKFHDIPNTVAHAAKAAADLGAGLCTLHATGGRNMIAAAREAVEGSATRLLAVTVLTSFSDEMLRNEIGIDETAAQAVPRLARMAVEAGAHGVVCSPREIRAVRDAIGADPLVVTPGVRPAWASRDDQQRVMSPGEAAAAGADMIVVGRPILKHPEPAEAVRRIREELET
;
A
#
# COMPACT_ATOMS: atom_id res chain seq x y z
N MET A 1 -4.36 13.96 10.79
CA MET A 1 -3.10 14.17 10.04
C MET A 1 -3.48 14.36 8.59
N ALA A 2 -2.68 15.10 7.79
CA ALA A 2 -2.95 15.22 6.35
C ALA A 2 -2.66 13.87 5.65
N THR A 3 -3.48 13.52 4.66
CA THR A 3 -3.28 12.29 3.87
C THR A 3 -2.01 12.41 3.00
N GLU A 4 -1.16 11.38 3.02
CA GLU A 4 0.10 11.38 2.27
C GLU A 4 -0.03 10.65 0.92
N LEU A 5 0.76 11.10 -0.06
CA LEU A 5 0.87 10.46 -1.37
C LEU A 5 2.05 9.49 -1.40
N ILE A 6 1.80 8.25 -1.84
CA ILE A 6 2.81 7.25 -2.19
C ILE A 6 2.86 7.11 -3.71
N VAL A 7 4.02 7.41 -4.31
CA VAL A 7 4.26 7.21 -5.75
C VAL A 7 4.69 5.77 -6.00
N VAL A 8 4.06 5.11 -6.99
CA VAL A 8 4.38 3.73 -7.34
C VAL A 8 5.55 3.69 -8.33
N LEU A 9 6.53 2.81 -8.10
CA LEU A 9 7.65 2.56 -9.01
C LEU A 9 7.47 1.20 -9.71
N ASP A 10 6.39 1.05 -10.51
CA ASP A 10 6.16 -0.15 -11.32
C ASP A 10 6.91 -0.02 -12.66
N VAL A 11 8.24 -0.18 -12.58
CA VAL A 11 9.18 -0.10 -13.71
C VAL A 11 10.18 -1.26 -13.62
N ASP A 12 10.85 -1.56 -14.75
CA ASP A 12 11.76 -2.72 -14.86
C ASP A 12 13.22 -2.38 -14.55
N GLN A 13 13.58 -1.09 -14.56
CA GLN A 13 14.96 -0.63 -14.45
C GLN A 13 15.13 0.30 -13.26
N ARG A 14 16.22 0.13 -12.55
CA ARG A 14 16.62 0.93 -11.40
C ARG A 14 16.79 2.40 -11.75
N GLU A 15 17.48 2.67 -12.86
CA GLU A 15 17.76 4.01 -13.38
C GLU A 15 16.43 4.76 -13.61
N ARG A 16 15.44 4.06 -14.19
CA ARG A 16 14.11 4.64 -14.40
C ARG A 16 13.38 4.94 -13.10
N ALA A 17 13.55 4.10 -12.08
CA ALA A 17 12.99 4.37 -10.75
C ALA A 17 13.60 5.64 -10.14
N VAL A 18 14.92 5.82 -10.22
CA VAL A 18 15.63 7.02 -9.74
C VAL A 18 15.17 8.26 -10.49
N GLU A 19 15.07 8.24 -11.82
CA GLU A 19 14.57 9.37 -12.62
C GLU A 19 13.17 9.82 -12.18
N ILE A 20 12.26 8.86 -11.88
CA ILE A 20 10.91 9.18 -11.39
C ILE A 20 10.98 9.83 -10.01
N VAL A 21 11.84 9.33 -9.12
CA VAL A 21 12.00 9.89 -7.77
C VAL A 21 12.53 11.32 -7.84
N GLU A 22 13.50 11.59 -8.69
CA GLU A 22 14.04 12.93 -8.92
C GLU A 22 13.00 13.87 -9.55
N ALA A 23 12.26 13.39 -10.55
CA ALA A 23 11.17 14.14 -11.17
C ALA A 23 10.03 14.45 -10.19
N CYS A 24 9.77 13.56 -9.21
CA CYS A 24 8.74 13.70 -8.20
C CYS A 24 9.31 14.19 -6.85
N ALA A 25 10.31 15.05 -6.85
CA ALA A 25 11.08 15.48 -5.66
C ALA A 25 10.20 15.98 -4.48
N GLY A 26 8.97 16.47 -4.76
CA GLY A 26 8.01 16.88 -3.74
C GLY A 26 7.37 15.73 -2.94
N CYS A 27 7.54 14.47 -3.36
CA CYS A 27 7.04 13.30 -2.64
C CYS A 27 8.10 12.70 -1.71
N ASN A 28 7.62 12.17 -0.57
CA ASN A 28 8.49 11.54 0.43
C ASN A 28 8.37 10.02 0.40
N TRP A 29 7.28 9.44 -0.11
CA TRP A 29 7.00 8.02 -0.10
C TRP A 29 6.97 7.41 -1.48
N TYR A 30 7.68 6.29 -1.66
CA TYR A 30 7.73 5.54 -2.91
C TYR A 30 7.49 4.05 -2.67
N LYS A 31 6.59 3.46 -3.46
CA LYS A 31 6.30 2.03 -3.41
C LYS A 31 7.22 1.24 -4.34
N VAL A 32 8.03 0.37 -3.75
CA VAL A 32 8.77 -0.67 -4.46
C VAL A 32 7.93 -1.95 -4.41
N GLY A 33 7.33 -2.31 -5.55
CA GLY A 33 6.52 -3.51 -5.69
C GLY A 33 7.33 -4.74 -6.14
N ALA A 34 6.66 -5.88 -6.26
CA ALA A 34 7.27 -7.15 -6.63
C ALA A 34 8.05 -7.07 -7.97
N GLN A 35 7.54 -6.31 -8.96
CA GLN A 35 8.18 -6.16 -10.27
C GLN A 35 9.58 -5.57 -10.13
N LEU A 36 9.71 -4.36 -9.58
CA LEU A 36 10.98 -3.67 -9.43
C LEU A 36 11.92 -4.42 -8.49
N PHE A 37 11.41 -4.91 -7.35
CA PHE A 37 12.20 -5.65 -6.39
C PHE A 37 12.78 -6.95 -6.97
N THR A 38 11.99 -7.69 -7.74
CA THR A 38 12.46 -8.93 -8.40
C THR A 38 13.51 -8.65 -9.48
N ARG A 39 13.40 -7.51 -10.19
CA ARG A 39 14.36 -7.10 -11.23
C ARG A 39 15.67 -6.58 -10.64
N CYS A 40 15.60 -5.75 -9.62
CA CYS A 40 16.74 -4.97 -9.13
C CYS A 40 17.32 -5.49 -7.80
N GLY A 41 16.60 -6.38 -7.11
CA GLY A 41 17.01 -6.87 -5.81
C GLY A 41 16.87 -5.83 -4.70
N PRO A 42 17.33 -6.16 -3.48
CA PRO A 42 17.14 -5.31 -2.30
C PRO A 42 17.91 -3.99 -2.33
N SER A 43 18.95 -3.85 -3.16
CA SER A 43 19.75 -2.62 -3.25
C SER A 43 18.93 -1.38 -3.64
N VAL A 44 17.82 -1.57 -4.38
CA VAL A 44 16.94 -0.46 -4.77
C VAL A 44 16.33 0.25 -3.56
N VAL A 45 16.12 -0.44 -2.45
CA VAL A 45 15.61 0.18 -1.21
C VAL A 45 16.64 1.16 -0.65
N GLY A 46 17.89 0.74 -0.52
CA GLY A 46 18.98 1.59 -0.01
C GLY A 46 19.26 2.81 -0.91
N GLU A 47 19.12 2.65 -2.22
CA GLU A 47 19.29 3.76 -3.18
C GLU A 47 18.22 4.85 -2.99
N LEU A 48 16.96 4.47 -2.82
CA LEU A 48 15.89 5.43 -2.56
C LEU A 48 16.08 6.14 -1.21
N GLN A 49 16.53 5.42 -0.20
CA GLN A 49 16.87 5.98 1.11
C GLN A 49 18.03 6.96 1.04
N ALA A 50 19.06 6.68 0.23
CA ALA A 50 20.17 7.59 0.01
C ALA A 50 19.73 8.92 -0.63
N LEU A 51 18.59 8.91 -1.36
CA LEU A 51 17.91 10.12 -1.86
C LEU A 51 16.99 10.78 -0.81
N GLY A 52 17.03 10.33 0.45
CA GLY A 52 16.20 10.84 1.54
C GLY A 52 14.73 10.45 1.44
N LYS A 53 14.41 9.35 0.74
CA LYS A 53 13.02 8.91 0.53
C LYS A 53 12.63 7.74 1.44
N ASN A 54 11.36 7.72 1.83
CA ASN A 54 10.76 6.59 2.54
C ASN A 54 10.30 5.53 1.55
N VAL A 55 10.56 4.26 1.88
CA VAL A 55 10.20 3.14 1.01
C VAL A 55 9.03 2.36 1.60
N PHE A 56 7.99 2.20 0.80
CA PHE A 56 6.92 1.23 0.99
C PHE A 56 7.24 -0.04 0.19
N LEU A 57 7.72 -1.08 0.87
CA LEU A 57 8.05 -2.37 0.28
C LEU A 57 6.79 -3.23 0.16
N ASP A 58 6.22 -3.27 -1.04
CA ASP A 58 4.93 -3.91 -1.31
C ASP A 58 5.09 -5.30 -1.93
N LEU A 59 5.56 -6.28 -1.13
CA LEU A 59 5.81 -7.66 -1.55
C LEU A 59 4.70 -8.64 -1.19
N LYS A 60 3.74 -8.21 -0.36
CA LYS A 60 2.55 -8.98 0.02
C LYS A 60 2.89 -10.38 0.56
N PHE A 61 3.75 -10.46 1.56
CA PHE A 61 4.17 -11.72 2.15
C PHE A 61 2.98 -12.58 2.57
N HIS A 62 3.00 -13.85 2.16
CA HIS A 62 1.95 -14.80 2.47
C HIS A 62 2.55 -16.21 2.48
N ASP A 63 2.90 -16.71 3.66
CA ASP A 63 3.55 -18.00 3.87
C ASP A 63 3.30 -18.44 5.32
N ILE A 64 3.87 -19.56 5.76
CA ILE A 64 3.83 -19.97 7.15
C ILE A 64 4.45 -18.91 8.09
N PRO A 65 4.03 -18.82 9.36
CA PRO A 65 4.43 -17.75 10.27
C PRO A 65 5.94 -17.50 10.35
N ASN A 66 6.73 -18.57 10.46
CA ASN A 66 8.19 -18.46 10.56
C ASN A 66 8.83 -17.84 9.32
N THR A 67 8.38 -18.21 8.12
CA THR A 67 8.90 -17.66 6.86
C THR A 67 8.59 -16.16 6.74
N VAL A 68 7.35 -15.79 7.07
CA VAL A 68 6.93 -14.38 7.00
C VAL A 68 7.62 -13.53 8.07
N ALA A 69 7.86 -14.06 9.26
CA ALA A 69 8.65 -13.39 10.28
C ALA A 69 10.06 -13.04 9.79
N HIS A 70 10.78 -14.00 9.20
CA HIS A 70 12.11 -13.75 8.64
C HIS A 70 12.08 -12.76 7.46
N ALA A 71 11.06 -12.85 6.59
CA ALA A 71 10.90 -11.90 5.49
C ALA A 71 10.61 -10.48 5.98
N ALA A 72 9.75 -10.33 6.99
CA ALA A 72 9.45 -9.05 7.62
C ALA A 72 10.69 -8.45 8.32
N LYS A 73 11.46 -9.30 9.03
CA LYS A 73 12.74 -8.89 9.63
C LYS A 73 13.73 -8.39 8.58
N ALA A 74 13.88 -9.13 7.47
CA ALA A 74 14.75 -8.70 6.37
C ALA A 74 14.29 -7.36 5.75
N ALA A 75 12.98 -7.14 5.58
CA ALA A 75 12.44 -5.86 5.13
C ALA A 75 12.76 -4.71 6.12
N ALA A 76 12.69 -4.99 7.43
CA ALA A 76 13.07 -4.04 8.47
C ALA A 76 14.57 -3.74 8.46
N ASP A 77 15.42 -4.75 8.27
CA ASP A 77 16.88 -4.57 8.17
C ASP A 77 17.30 -3.78 6.92
N LEU A 78 16.50 -3.84 5.85
CA LEU A 78 16.65 -2.97 4.68
C LEU A 78 16.20 -1.52 4.96
N GLY A 79 15.55 -1.25 6.10
CA GLY A 79 15.05 0.07 6.47
C GLY A 79 13.74 0.45 5.74
N ALA A 80 12.96 -0.52 5.25
CA ALA A 80 11.65 -0.21 4.69
C ALA A 80 10.74 0.45 5.74
N GLY A 81 10.15 1.59 5.42
CA GLY A 81 9.24 2.29 6.35
C GLY A 81 7.89 1.60 6.47
N LEU A 82 7.38 1.04 5.36
CA LEU A 82 6.16 0.23 5.28
C LEU A 82 6.46 -1.10 4.58
N CYS A 83 5.82 -2.18 5.03
CA CYS A 83 5.91 -3.48 4.40
C CYS A 83 4.54 -4.18 4.40
N THR A 84 4.19 -4.88 3.32
CA THR A 84 2.90 -5.59 3.21
C THR A 84 3.01 -7.08 3.46
N LEU A 85 1.96 -7.62 4.09
CA LEU A 85 1.63 -9.02 4.17
C LEU A 85 0.12 -9.22 3.91
N HIS A 86 -0.33 -10.42 3.63
CA HIS A 86 -1.76 -10.70 3.45
C HIS A 86 -2.49 -10.95 4.76
N ALA A 87 -3.66 -10.34 4.96
CA ALA A 87 -4.52 -10.62 6.11
C ALA A 87 -5.00 -12.07 6.14
N THR A 88 -5.19 -12.68 4.97
CA THR A 88 -5.62 -14.08 4.82
C THR A 88 -4.58 -15.11 5.31
N GLY A 89 -3.35 -14.70 5.60
CA GLY A 89 -2.36 -15.53 6.29
C GLY A 89 -2.70 -15.81 7.76
N GLY A 90 -3.68 -15.09 8.32
CA GLY A 90 -4.22 -15.34 9.65
C GLY A 90 -3.41 -14.73 10.80
N ARG A 91 -3.99 -14.82 12.01
CA ARG A 91 -3.47 -14.19 13.23
C ARG A 91 -2.02 -14.59 13.55
N ASN A 92 -1.71 -15.87 13.46
CA ASN A 92 -0.38 -16.37 13.85
C ASN A 92 0.72 -15.85 12.92
N MET A 93 0.45 -15.75 11.60
CA MET A 93 1.40 -15.21 10.65
C MET A 93 1.65 -13.71 10.90
N ILE A 94 0.59 -12.96 11.16
CA ILE A 94 0.69 -11.52 11.42
C ILE A 94 1.41 -11.25 12.75
N ALA A 95 1.07 -11.99 13.80
CA ALA A 95 1.71 -11.86 15.12
C ALA A 95 3.21 -12.17 15.06
N ALA A 96 3.61 -13.25 14.38
CA ALA A 96 5.02 -13.59 14.20
C ALA A 96 5.78 -12.52 13.41
N ALA A 97 5.18 -11.95 12.35
CA ALA A 97 5.77 -10.84 11.62
C ALA A 97 5.89 -9.57 12.48
N ARG A 98 4.88 -9.28 13.32
CA ARG A 98 4.87 -8.12 14.23
C ARG A 98 6.00 -8.20 15.25
N GLU A 99 6.19 -9.37 15.86
CA GLU A 99 7.30 -9.64 16.78
C GLU A 99 8.67 -9.44 16.09
N ALA A 100 8.81 -9.96 14.87
CA ALA A 100 10.05 -9.89 14.10
C ALA A 100 10.48 -8.45 13.72
N VAL A 101 9.55 -7.50 13.65
CA VAL A 101 9.86 -6.09 13.35
C VAL A 101 9.86 -5.22 14.61
N GLU A 102 9.72 -5.79 15.79
CA GLU A 102 9.74 -5.05 17.06
C GLU A 102 11.07 -4.29 17.23
N GLY A 103 10.97 -3.05 17.70
CA GLY A 103 12.13 -2.17 17.86
C GLY A 103 12.63 -1.53 16.55
N SER A 104 12.08 -1.88 15.38
CA SER A 104 12.36 -1.22 14.11
C SER A 104 11.37 -0.08 13.81
N ALA A 105 11.68 0.76 12.81
CA ALA A 105 10.77 1.78 12.30
C ALA A 105 9.75 1.23 11.28
N THR A 106 9.85 -0.03 10.88
CA THR A 106 9.01 -0.65 9.87
C THR A 106 7.60 -0.90 10.39
N ARG A 107 6.61 -0.43 9.65
CA ARG A 107 5.19 -0.67 9.93
C ARG A 107 4.64 -1.73 8.98
N LEU A 108 3.99 -2.75 9.53
CA LEU A 108 3.35 -3.81 8.76
C LEU A 108 1.93 -3.41 8.36
N LEU A 109 1.61 -3.53 7.08
CA LEU A 109 0.29 -3.30 6.52
C LEU A 109 -0.32 -4.62 6.03
N ALA A 110 -1.49 -4.98 6.54
CA ALA A 110 -2.19 -6.19 6.11
C ALA A 110 -3.08 -5.89 4.89
N VAL A 111 -2.78 -6.54 3.76
CA VAL A 111 -3.62 -6.48 2.56
C VAL A 111 -4.87 -7.30 2.81
N THR A 112 -6.05 -6.67 2.76
CA THR A 112 -7.34 -7.32 3.05
C THR A 112 -7.82 -8.16 1.88
N VAL A 113 -8.43 -7.53 0.88
CA VAL A 113 -8.87 -8.13 -0.36
C VAL A 113 -8.25 -7.36 -1.51
N LEU A 114 -7.72 -8.05 -2.52
CA LEU A 114 -7.16 -7.40 -3.70
C LEU A 114 -8.26 -6.65 -4.46
N THR A 115 -7.98 -5.42 -4.87
CA THR A 115 -8.94 -4.53 -5.55
C THR A 115 -9.41 -5.04 -6.92
N SER A 116 -8.73 -6.06 -7.47
CA SER A 116 -9.11 -6.75 -8.70
C SER A 116 -10.16 -7.85 -8.49
N PHE A 117 -10.43 -8.27 -7.25
CA PHE A 117 -11.38 -9.34 -6.99
C PHE A 117 -12.82 -8.81 -7.01
N SER A 118 -13.69 -9.53 -7.71
CA SER A 118 -15.13 -9.41 -7.57
C SER A 118 -15.64 -10.30 -6.43
N ASP A 119 -16.89 -10.06 -5.98
CA ASP A 119 -17.52 -10.92 -4.97
C ASP A 119 -17.67 -12.36 -5.47
N GLU A 120 -17.84 -12.55 -6.78
CA GLU A 120 -17.90 -13.87 -7.41
C GLU A 120 -16.54 -14.58 -7.33
N MET A 121 -15.44 -13.89 -7.63
CA MET A 121 -14.07 -14.43 -7.51
C MET A 121 -13.75 -14.77 -6.06
N LEU A 122 -14.13 -13.92 -5.10
CA LEU A 122 -13.94 -14.21 -3.67
C LEU A 122 -14.59 -15.52 -3.26
N ARG A 123 -15.84 -15.76 -3.70
CA ARG A 123 -16.59 -16.96 -3.35
C ARG A 123 -16.09 -18.19 -4.09
N ASN A 124 -16.00 -18.11 -5.42
CA ASN A 124 -15.84 -19.29 -6.26
C ASN A 124 -14.37 -19.69 -6.46
N GLU A 125 -13.42 -18.74 -6.38
CA GLU A 125 -12.00 -19.02 -6.63
C GLU A 125 -11.17 -19.00 -5.34
N ILE A 126 -11.51 -18.11 -4.40
CA ILE A 126 -10.76 -17.93 -3.14
C ILE A 126 -11.41 -18.70 -1.97
N GLY A 127 -12.69 -19.05 -2.08
CA GLY A 127 -13.42 -19.79 -1.04
C GLY A 127 -13.84 -18.92 0.16
N ILE A 128 -13.96 -17.60 -0.03
CA ILE A 128 -14.49 -16.68 0.98
C ILE A 128 -15.95 -16.41 0.65
N ASP A 129 -16.88 -17.04 1.41
CA ASP A 129 -18.33 -16.90 1.20
C ASP A 129 -18.87 -15.62 1.85
N GLU A 130 -18.25 -14.50 1.49
CA GLU A 130 -18.62 -13.13 1.89
C GLU A 130 -18.45 -12.20 0.70
N THR A 131 -19.15 -11.08 0.70
CA THR A 131 -18.84 -9.97 -0.21
C THR A 131 -17.56 -9.24 0.25
N ALA A 132 -16.92 -8.51 -0.65
CA ALA A 132 -15.78 -7.66 -0.28
C ALA A 132 -16.15 -6.67 0.85
N ALA A 133 -17.37 -6.10 0.79
CA ALA A 133 -17.88 -5.20 1.82
C ALA A 133 -17.98 -5.84 3.22
N GLN A 134 -18.16 -7.15 3.31
CA GLN A 134 -18.19 -7.91 4.56
C GLN A 134 -16.80 -8.40 4.97
N ALA A 135 -16.06 -8.99 4.04
CA ALA A 135 -14.75 -9.60 4.30
C ALA A 135 -13.68 -8.56 4.67
N VAL A 136 -13.66 -7.39 4.00
CA VAL A 136 -12.62 -6.38 4.21
C VAL A 136 -12.58 -5.84 5.65
N PRO A 137 -13.68 -5.32 6.24
CA PRO A 137 -13.64 -4.81 7.61
C PRO A 137 -13.38 -5.93 8.64
N ARG A 138 -13.85 -7.14 8.40
CA ARG A 138 -13.55 -8.30 9.27
C ARG A 138 -12.06 -8.67 9.25
N LEU A 139 -11.46 -8.76 8.05
CA LEU A 139 -10.03 -9.03 7.89
C LEU A 139 -9.18 -7.89 8.47
N ALA A 140 -9.59 -6.64 8.27
CA ALA A 140 -8.90 -5.47 8.84
C ALA A 140 -8.86 -5.53 10.37
N ARG A 141 -10.01 -5.78 11.01
CA ARG A 141 -10.09 -5.94 12.48
C ARG A 141 -9.20 -7.07 12.96
N MET A 142 -9.32 -8.24 12.37
CA MET A 142 -8.50 -9.41 12.73
C MET A 142 -7.01 -9.12 12.62
N ALA A 143 -6.59 -8.42 11.55
CA ALA A 143 -5.18 -8.11 11.32
C ALA A 143 -4.63 -7.10 12.33
N VAL A 144 -5.38 -6.06 12.66
CA VAL A 144 -4.99 -5.06 13.67
C VAL A 144 -4.94 -5.69 15.07
N GLU A 145 -5.92 -6.50 15.43
CA GLU A 145 -5.91 -7.26 16.68
C GLU A 145 -4.72 -8.24 16.80
N ALA A 146 -4.22 -8.74 15.67
CA ALA A 146 -3.02 -9.58 15.58
C ALA A 146 -1.71 -8.78 15.56
N GLY A 147 -1.77 -7.45 15.62
CA GLY A 147 -0.62 -6.56 15.73
C GLY A 147 -0.16 -5.87 14.43
N ALA A 148 -0.92 -5.98 13.33
CA ALA A 148 -0.63 -5.15 12.15
C ALA A 148 -0.79 -3.66 12.49
N HIS A 149 0.12 -2.82 11.98
CA HIS A 149 0.10 -1.38 12.21
C HIS A 149 -0.94 -0.65 11.35
N GLY A 150 -1.53 -1.35 10.40
CA GLY A 150 -2.56 -0.83 9.51
C GLY A 150 -2.93 -1.84 8.44
N VAL A 151 -3.72 -1.37 7.48
CA VAL A 151 -4.26 -2.22 6.42
C VAL A 151 -4.17 -1.54 5.06
N VAL A 152 -4.23 -2.38 4.02
CA VAL A 152 -4.45 -1.94 2.63
C VAL A 152 -5.86 -2.37 2.22
N CYS A 153 -6.69 -1.41 1.80
CA CYS A 153 -8.05 -1.67 1.30
C CYS A 153 -8.38 -0.78 0.10
N SER A 154 -9.43 -1.13 -0.66
CA SER A 154 -9.92 -0.30 -1.75
C SER A 154 -10.57 0.99 -1.23
N PRO A 155 -10.63 2.05 -2.06
CA PRO A 155 -11.25 3.33 -1.66
C PRO A 155 -12.69 3.18 -1.15
N ARG A 156 -13.43 2.21 -1.66
CA ARG A 156 -14.85 1.99 -1.28
C ARG A 156 -15.04 1.47 0.13
N GLU A 157 -14.05 0.77 0.66
CA GLU A 157 -14.11 0.14 1.98
C GLU A 157 -13.52 1.01 3.11
N ILE A 158 -12.92 2.17 2.81
CA ILE A 158 -12.22 3.01 3.81
C ILE A 158 -13.11 3.28 5.03
N ARG A 159 -14.35 3.74 4.83
CA ARG A 159 -15.26 4.06 5.95
C ARG A 159 -15.58 2.83 6.79
N ALA A 160 -15.95 1.72 6.14
CA ALA A 160 -16.24 0.46 6.85
C ALA A 160 -15.01 -0.10 7.58
N VAL A 161 -13.83 0.10 7.03
CA VAL A 161 -12.55 -0.24 7.69
C VAL A 161 -12.35 0.67 8.91
N ARG A 162 -12.51 1.98 8.77
CA ARG A 162 -12.40 2.91 9.91
C ARG A 162 -13.37 2.59 11.04
N ASP A 163 -14.61 2.27 10.69
CA ASP A 163 -15.62 1.82 11.68
C ASP A 163 -15.19 0.54 12.39
N ALA A 164 -14.46 -0.34 11.71
CA ALA A 164 -14.01 -1.61 12.26
C ALA A 164 -12.75 -1.52 13.12
N ILE A 165 -11.77 -0.64 12.77
CA ILE A 165 -10.44 -0.59 13.40
C ILE A 165 -10.13 0.72 14.14
N GLY A 166 -11.00 1.73 14.04
CA GLY A 166 -10.77 3.04 14.67
C GLY A 166 -9.80 3.94 13.89
N ALA A 167 -9.32 5.00 14.58
CA ALA A 167 -8.52 6.05 13.94
C ALA A 167 -6.99 5.79 13.95
N ASP A 168 -6.49 5.03 14.91
CA ASP A 168 -5.04 4.87 15.13
C ASP A 168 -4.33 4.02 14.06
N PRO A 169 -4.87 2.84 13.62
CA PRO A 169 -4.20 2.03 12.61
C PRO A 169 -4.20 2.71 11.24
N LEU A 170 -3.11 2.56 10.48
CA LEU A 170 -3.01 3.14 9.14
C LEU A 170 -3.99 2.51 8.15
N VAL A 171 -4.64 3.35 7.35
CA VAL A 171 -5.42 2.93 6.18
C VAL A 171 -4.72 3.45 4.93
N VAL A 172 -4.14 2.53 4.16
CA VAL A 172 -3.43 2.80 2.92
C VAL A 172 -4.26 2.31 1.73
N THR A 173 -4.51 3.18 0.75
CA THR A 173 -5.50 2.92 -0.28
C THR A 173 -4.92 3.07 -1.69
N PRO A 174 -4.76 1.95 -2.42
CA PRO A 174 -4.48 1.97 -3.86
C PRO A 174 -5.78 2.16 -4.67
N GLY A 175 -5.63 2.41 -5.98
CA GLY A 175 -6.80 2.52 -6.86
C GLY A 175 -7.46 3.90 -6.87
N VAL A 176 -6.80 4.88 -6.30
CA VAL A 176 -7.20 6.30 -6.37
C VAL A 176 -6.87 6.87 -7.73
N ARG A 177 -7.78 7.68 -8.29
CA ARG A 177 -7.63 8.34 -9.59
C ARG A 177 -8.01 9.81 -9.49
N PRO A 178 -7.06 10.72 -9.78
CA PRO A 178 -7.40 12.14 -9.94
C PRO A 178 -8.46 12.36 -11.01
N ALA A 179 -9.29 13.38 -10.85
CA ALA A 179 -10.41 13.67 -11.75
C ALA A 179 -9.97 13.89 -13.22
N TRP A 180 -8.74 14.38 -13.44
CA TRP A 180 -8.15 14.64 -14.74
C TRP A 180 -7.46 13.43 -15.39
N ALA A 181 -7.29 12.31 -14.66
CA ALA A 181 -6.66 11.10 -15.20
C ALA A 181 -7.70 10.19 -15.88
N SER A 182 -7.27 9.45 -16.91
CA SER A 182 -8.10 8.45 -17.56
C SER A 182 -8.53 7.36 -16.57
N ARG A 183 -9.76 6.87 -16.70
CA ARG A 183 -10.31 5.81 -15.83
C ARG A 183 -9.70 4.44 -16.12
N ASP A 184 -9.06 4.24 -17.28
CA ASP A 184 -8.50 2.98 -17.77
C ASP A 184 -9.41 1.77 -17.42
N ASP A 185 -8.82 0.68 -16.93
CA ASP A 185 -9.45 -0.60 -16.54
C ASP A 185 -10.11 -0.59 -15.14
N GLN A 186 -10.06 0.52 -14.39
CA GLN A 186 -10.60 0.58 -13.03
C GLN A 186 -12.03 1.12 -13.01
N GLN A 187 -13.00 0.22 -12.78
CA GLN A 187 -14.44 0.56 -12.68
C GLN A 187 -14.83 1.24 -11.36
N ARG A 188 -13.93 1.24 -10.37
CA ARG A 188 -14.22 1.63 -8.98
C ARG A 188 -13.18 2.64 -8.50
N VAL A 189 -13.26 3.87 -9.01
CA VAL A 189 -12.31 4.93 -8.68
C VAL A 189 -12.91 5.92 -7.67
N MET A 190 -12.07 6.49 -6.86
CA MET A 190 -12.31 7.60 -5.96
C MET A 190 -11.22 8.64 -6.21
N SER A 191 -11.53 9.93 -6.13
CA SER A 191 -10.52 10.99 -6.24
C SER A 191 -9.63 11.04 -4.99
N PRO A 192 -8.45 11.68 -5.05
CA PRO A 192 -7.59 11.92 -3.90
C PRO A 192 -8.33 12.58 -2.72
N GLY A 193 -9.08 13.67 -2.97
CA GLY A 193 -9.84 14.35 -1.94
C GLY A 193 -10.95 13.51 -1.33
N GLU A 194 -11.69 12.74 -2.15
CA GLU A 194 -12.70 11.81 -1.63
C GLU A 194 -12.08 10.71 -0.76
N ALA A 195 -10.92 10.17 -1.12
CA ALA A 195 -10.22 9.16 -0.32
C ALA A 195 -9.73 9.75 1.02
N ALA A 196 -9.19 10.97 1.01
CA ALA A 196 -8.81 11.71 2.20
C ALA A 196 -10.02 11.97 3.12
N ALA A 197 -11.12 12.49 2.57
CA ALA A 197 -12.36 12.74 3.31
C ALA A 197 -13.02 11.46 3.85
N ALA A 198 -12.78 10.30 3.22
CA ALA A 198 -13.24 9.00 3.71
C ALA A 198 -12.37 8.47 4.87
N GLY A 199 -11.17 9.03 5.09
CA GLY A 199 -10.28 8.68 6.20
C GLY A 199 -9.05 7.85 5.79
N ALA A 200 -8.59 7.90 4.54
CA ALA A 200 -7.31 7.34 4.16
C ALA A 200 -6.16 8.14 4.79
N ASP A 201 -5.17 7.47 5.39
CA ASP A 201 -3.93 8.12 5.82
C ASP A 201 -2.94 8.29 4.68
N MET A 202 -2.95 7.32 3.75
CA MET A 202 -2.07 7.36 2.59
C MET A 202 -2.80 6.83 1.34
N ILE A 203 -2.55 7.46 0.21
CA ILE A 203 -3.03 7.00 -1.10
C ILE A 203 -1.87 6.53 -1.96
N VAL A 204 -2.09 5.47 -2.73
CA VAL A 204 -1.06 4.88 -3.61
C VAL A 204 -1.42 5.15 -5.07
N VAL A 205 -0.62 5.96 -5.76
CA VAL A 205 -0.88 6.39 -7.13
C VAL A 205 0.30 6.01 -8.05
N GLY A 206 0.00 5.31 -9.12
CA GLY A 206 0.98 4.86 -10.13
C GLY A 206 0.74 5.50 -11.49
N ARG A 207 -0.02 4.84 -12.36
CA ARG A 207 -0.23 5.23 -13.77
C ARG A 207 -0.54 6.71 -14.01
N PRO A 208 -1.38 7.39 -13.21
CA PRO A 208 -1.62 8.81 -13.40
C PRO A 208 -0.36 9.69 -13.32
N ILE A 209 0.63 9.27 -12.53
CA ILE A 209 1.92 9.97 -12.41
C ILE A 209 2.89 9.46 -13.48
N LEU A 210 3.05 8.14 -13.61
CA LEU A 210 4.06 7.53 -14.50
C LEU A 210 3.80 7.80 -15.98
N LYS A 211 2.53 7.95 -16.39
CA LYS A 211 2.13 8.23 -17.78
C LYS A 211 1.97 9.73 -18.07
N HIS A 212 2.07 10.59 -17.06
CA HIS A 212 1.96 12.03 -17.26
C HIS A 212 3.21 12.57 -17.94
N PRO A 213 3.10 13.45 -18.94
CA PRO A 213 4.26 14.08 -19.60
C PRO A 213 5.21 14.76 -18.61
N GLU A 214 4.64 15.37 -17.56
CA GLU A 214 5.35 16.04 -16.48
C GLU A 214 4.94 15.41 -15.14
N PRO A 215 5.67 14.39 -14.62
CA PRO A 215 5.33 13.70 -13.37
C PRO A 215 5.25 14.63 -12.15
N ALA A 216 6.11 15.66 -12.10
CA ALA A 216 6.08 16.66 -11.03
C ALA A 216 4.75 17.40 -10.96
N GLU A 217 4.19 17.79 -12.12
CA GLU A 217 2.90 18.45 -12.22
C GLU A 217 1.75 17.54 -11.77
N ALA A 218 1.79 16.25 -12.16
CA ALA A 218 0.82 15.26 -11.71
C ALA A 218 0.82 15.14 -10.17
N VAL A 219 2.00 15.07 -9.57
CA VAL A 219 2.18 15.02 -8.10
C VAL A 219 1.61 16.27 -7.45
N ARG A 220 1.94 17.47 -7.97
CA ARG A 220 1.43 18.75 -7.45
C ARG A 220 -0.11 18.77 -7.44
N ARG A 221 -0.75 18.44 -8.56
CA ARG A 221 -2.21 18.41 -8.69
C ARG A 221 -2.88 17.40 -7.75
N ILE A 222 -2.28 16.21 -7.56
CA ILE A 222 -2.79 15.21 -6.61
C ILE A 222 -2.73 15.75 -5.19
N ARG A 223 -1.64 16.42 -4.81
CA ARG A 223 -1.50 17.01 -3.47
C ARG A 223 -2.51 18.13 -3.23
N GLU A 224 -2.78 18.96 -4.23
CA GLU A 224 -3.83 19.98 -4.14
C GLU A 224 -5.22 19.36 -3.94
N GLU A 225 -5.52 18.24 -4.62
CA GLU A 225 -6.77 17.51 -4.40
C GLU A 225 -6.85 16.87 -2.98
N LEU A 226 -5.73 16.57 -2.33
CA LEU A 226 -5.70 16.05 -0.95
C LEU A 226 -5.95 17.12 0.12
N GLU A 227 -5.72 18.40 -0.21
CA GLU A 227 -5.89 19.54 0.71
C GLU A 227 -7.30 20.13 0.64
N THR A 228 -8.15 19.65 -0.30
CA THR A 228 -9.51 20.17 -0.54
C THR A 228 -10.55 19.36 0.22
#